data_c300d3d6695132dc74e8a4930eb59890
#
_entry.id   c300d3d6695132dc74e8a4930eb59890
#
_cell.length_a   1.000
_cell.length_b   1.000
_cell.length_c   1.000
_cell.angle_alpha   90.00
_cell.angle_beta   90.00
_cell.angle_gamma   90.00
#
_symmetry.space_group_name_H-M   'P 1'
#
loop_
_entity.id
_entity.type
_entity.pdbx_description
1 polymer ?
#
loop_
_entity_poly.entity_id
_entity_poly.type
_entity_poly.pdbx_seq_one_letter_code
_entity_poly.pdbx_strand_id
1 'polypeptide(L)'
;MKNRILLILACLTFLTNVLFSQQDFQGISGINTENYPRVDGSTSTNPLNYIVAAKLLGLKYEWIIGGEVQNVSFKNYLELSTNFTRKLQCSQTHNAIINLIDNQADLIIVARKMSADEKQYADNTGVSLIETPIALDALDFILDSQNSINSLSVEQIQNIYLGNITNWSEVGGTNEEIIPFIRNANSGSQEMMNEIVMNGTGMPDWDVSYADELTLWSMIKVYNELRSHTNGICFTPHYYKEYMVADDMYGKNNIKTLAINKIMPDKNSIANKTYPFVANVYVSIRSDIDQNSMTYKLYKWLQSKAGKDVIAESGYVPN
;
A
#
# COMPACT_ATOMS: atom_id res chain seq x y z
N MET A 1 -12.56 -69.60 44.79
CA MET A 1 -13.06 -69.26 43.46
C MET A 1 -13.51 -67.83 43.51
N LYS A 2 -12.72 -66.88 43.00
CA LYS A 2 -13.04 -65.45 42.96
C LYS A 2 -13.14 -65.01 41.52
N ASN A 3 -14.37 -64.65 41.10
CA ASN A 3 -14.62 -64.08 39.76
C ASN A 3 -14.07 -62.67 39.69
N ARG A 4 -13.19 -62.45 38.74
CA ARG A 4 -12.76 -61.10 38.33
C ARG A 4 -13.60 -60.66 37.12
N ILE A 5 -14.42 -59.68 37.35
CA ILE A 5 -15.15 -58.97 36.30
C ILE A 5 -14.21 -57.95 35.71
N LEU A 6 -13.89 -58.08 34.44
CA LEU A 6 -13.07 -57.12 33.65
C LEU A 6 -14.02 -56.03 33.10
N LEU A 7 -13.89 -54.83 33.63
CA LEU A 7 -14.62 -53.66 33.13
C LEU A 7 -13.81 -53.08 31.95
N ILE A 8 -14.34 -53.19 30.73
CA ILE A 8 -13.81 -52.55 29.55
C ILE A 8 -14.40 -51.14 29.49
N LEU A 9 -13.59 -50.13 29.80
CA LEU A 9 -13.94 -48.71 29.59
C LEU A 9 -13.74 -48.42 28.12
N ALA A 10 -14.80 -48.27 27.35
CA ALA A 10 -14.75 -47.78 25.97
C ALA A 10 -14.65 -46.24 26.02
N CYS A 11 -13.44 -45.69 25.80
CA CYS A 11 -13.30 -44.29 25.50
C CYS A 11 -13.85 -43.95 24.11
N LEU A 12 -15.07 -43.43 24.07
CA LEU A 12 -15.58 -42.73 22.86
C LEU A 12 -14.86 -41.37 22.75
N THR A 13 -13.83 -41.31 21.94
CA THR A 13 -13.30 -40.05 21.45
C THR A 13 -14.28 -39.49 20.42
N PHE A 14 -15.04 -38.49 20.81
CA PHE A 14 -15.74 -37.59 19.87
C PHE A 14 -14.70 -36.79 19.10
N LEU A 15 -14.35 -37.27 17.90
CA LEU A 15 -13.72 -36.45 16.89
C LEU A 15 -14.76 -35.44 16.38
N THR A 16 -14.83 -34.28 16.97
CA THR A 16 -15.49 -33.14 16.35
C THR A 16 -14.66 -32.72 15.15
N ASN A 17 -15.00 -33.24 13.99
CA ASN A 17 -14.60 -32.65 12.71
C ASN A 17 -15.19 -31.24 12.67
N VAL A 18 -14.40 -30.25 13.05
CA VAL A 18 -14.68 -28.86 12.68
C VAL A 18 -14.49 -28.80 11.17
N LEU A 19 -15.58 -29.01 10.45
CA LEU A 19 -15.67 -28.64 9.05
C LEU A 19 -15.51 -27.13 8.99
N PHE A 20 -14.28 -26.64 8.82
CA PHE A 20 -14.07 -25.32 8.25
C PHE A 20 -14.77 -25.38 6.89
N SER A 21 -15.93 -24.79 6.80
CA SER A 21 -16.58 -24.50 5.53
C SER A 21 -15.57 -23.68 4.74
N GLN A 22 -14.90 -24.32 3.79
CA GLN A 22 -14.14 -23.65 2.77
C GLN A 22 -15.19 -22.83 2.02
N GLN A 23 -15.30 -21.54 2.36
CA GLN A 23 -16.25 -20.64 1.76
C GLN A 23 -15.88 -20.60 0.27
N ASP A 24 -16.74 -21.08 -0.60
CA ASP A 24 -16.50 -21.18 -2.04
C ASP A 24 -16.08 -19.79 -2.55
N PHE A 25 -14.86 -19.71 -3.11
CA PHE A 25 -14.34 -18.49 -3.68
C PHE A 25 -15.24 -18.04 -4.85
N GLN A 26 -15.91 -16.91 -4.69
CA GLN A 26 -16.75 -16.33 -5.73
C GLN A 26 -15.90 -15.49 -6.68
N GLY A 27 -15.48 -16.08 -7.79
CA GLY A 27 -14.80 -15.40 -8.89
C GLY A 27 -15.76 -14.63 -9.78
N ILE A 28 -15.21 -14.11 -10.89
CA ILE A 28 -15.98 -13.46 -11.95
C ILE A 28 -16.23 -14.48 -13.06
N SER A 29 -17.51 -14.76 -13.38
CA SER A 29 -17.86 -15.72 -14.42
C SER A 29 -17.31 -15.30 -15.78
N GLY A 30 -16.62 -16.23 -16.45
CA GLY A 30 -16.07 -16.05 -17.80
C GLY A 30 -14.78 -15.25 -17.88
N ILE A 31 -14.19 -14.83 -16.74
CA ILE A 31 -12.88 -14.18 -16.75
C ILE A 31 -11.77 -15.19 -17.07
N ASN A 32 -10.84 -14.78 -17.92
CA ASN A 32 -9.67 -15.58 -18.30
C ASN A 32 -8.52 -14.64 -18.71
N THR A 33 -7.36 -15.17 -19.04
CA THR A 33 -6.16 -14.37 -19.40
C THR A 33 -6.34 -13.52 -20.66
N GLU A 34 -7.22 -13.93 -21.58
CA GLU A 34 -7.46 -13.21 -22.83
C GLU A 34 -8.32 -11.95 -22.61
N ASN A 35 -9.34 -12.06 -21.75
CA ASN A 35 -10.28 -10.96 -21.48
C ASN A 35 -10.02 -10.23 -20.16
N TYR A 36 -8.94 -10.58 -19.42
CA TYR A 36 -8.54 -9.85 -18.23
C TYR A 36 -8.26 -8.37 -18.60
N PRO A 37 -8.76 -7.38 -17.86
CA PRO A 37 -8.54 -5.97 -18.15
C PRO A 37 -7.06 -5.58 -18.10
N ARG A 38 -6.68 -4.49 -18.77
CA ARG A 38 -5.39 -3.83 -18.55
C ARG A 38 -5.45 -3.11 -17.20
N VAL A 39 -4.71 -3.63 -16.23
CA VAL A 39 -4.68 -3.09 -14.87
C VAL A 39 -3.34 -2.43 -14.63
N ASP A 40 -3.36 -1.20 -14.13
CA ASP A 40 -2.17 -0.46 -13.73
C ASP A 40 -2.29 -0.03 -12.26
N GLY A 41 -1.23 0.51 -11.67
CA GLY A 41 -1.31 0.95 -10.29
C GLY A 41 -0.06 1.59 -9.72
N SER A 42 -0.18 1.94 -8.45
CA SER A 42 0.91 2.45 -7.62
C SER A 42 1.92 1.35 -7.32
N THR A 43 3.15 1.72 -6.99
CA THR A 43 4.17 0.76 -6.56
C THR A 43 3.68 -0.09 -5.38
N SER A 44 3.07 0.52 -4.35
CA SER A 44 2.56 -0.20 -3.18
C SER A 44 1.39 -1.12 -3.49
N THR A 45 0.59 -0.85 -4.53
CA THR A 45 -0.57 -1.68 -4.89
C THR A 45 -0.23 -2.81 -5.88
N ASN A 46 0.99 -2.86 -6.39
CA ASN A 46 1.40 -3.88 -7.35
C ASN A 46 1.21 -5.32 -6.85
N PRO A 47 1.58 -5.67 -5.59
CA PRO A 47 1.29 -7.00 -5.05
C PRO A 47 -0.21 -7.34 -5.08
N LEU A 48 -1.08 -6.39 -4.72
CA LEU A 48 -2.52 -6.59 -4.75
C LEU A 48 -3.02 -6.90 -6.18
N ASN A 49 -2.52 -6.18 -7.20
CA ASN A 49 -2.89 -6.42 -8.60
C ASN A 49 -2.58 -7.87 -9.03
N TYR A 50 -1.40 -8.38 -8.68
CA TYR A 50 -1.00 -9.76 -8.99
C TYR A 50 -1.81 -10.80 -8.21
N ILE A 51 -2.08 -10.56 -6.92
CA ILE A 51 -2.87 -11.48 -6.09
C ILE A 51 -4.32 -11.55 -6.59
N VAL A 52 -4.92 -10.41 -6.94
CA VAL A 52 -6.27 -10.36 -7.52
C VAL A 52 -6.33 -11.15 -8.83
N ALA A 53 -5.38 -10.93 -9.73
CA ALA A 53 -5.31 -11.68 -10.99
C ALA A 53 -5.11 -13.19 -10.73
N ALA A 54 -4.21 -13.55 -9.82
CA ALA A 54 -3.95 -14.94 -9.47
C ALA A 54 -5.21 -15.65 -8.96
N LYS A 55 -5.91 -15.01 -8.03
CA LYS A 55 -7.16 -15.57 -7.45
C LYS A 55 -8.25 -15.75 -8.49
N LEU A 56 -8.48 -14.73 -9.31
CA LEU A 56 -9.54 -14.77 -10.34
C LEU A 56 -9.25 -15.76 -11.47
N LEU A 57 -7.98 -15.99 -11.80
CA LEU A 57 -7.56 -16.86 -12.90
C LEU A 57 -7.11 -18.26 -12.44
N GLY A 58 -7.16 -18.55 -11.13
CA GLY A 58 -6.69 -19.84 -10.58
C GLY A 58 -5.19 -20.04 -10.71
N LEU A 59 -4.40 -18.96 -10.82
CA LEU A 59 -2.94 -19.00 -10.91
C LEU A 59 -2.31 -19.07 -9.52
N LYS A 60 -1.15 -19.72 -9.43
CA LYS A 60 -0.33 -19.71 -8.22
C LYS A 60 0.58 -18.49 -8.23
N TYR A 61 0.74 -17.87 -7.07
CA TYR A 61 1.65 -16.73 -6.89
C TYR A 61 2.63 -16.99 -5.74
N GLU A 62 3.68 -16.21 -5.69
CA GLU A 62 4.66 -16.20 -4.61
C GLU A 62 5.27 -14.80 -4.45
N TRP A 63 5.77 -14.52 -3.26
CA TRP A 63 6.59 -13.35 -3.01
C TRP A 63 8.00 -13.61 -3.48
N ILE A 64 8.54 -12.71 -4.26
CA ILE A 64 9.90 -12.76 -4.78
C ILE A 64 10.67 -11.51 -4.37
N ILE A 65 11.96 -11.66 -4.11
CA ILE A 65 12.86 -10.53 -3.87
C ILE A 65 13.48 -10.15 -5.21
N GLY A 66 13.22 -8.92 -5.66
CA GLY A 66 13.81 -8.33 -6.86
C GLY A 66 14.65 -7.11 -6.50
N GLY A 67 15.96 -7.29 -6.38
CA GLY A 67 16.83 -6.21 -5.89
C GLY A 67 16.54 -5.86 -4.42
N GLU A 68 16.07 -4.65 -4.17
CA GLU A 68 15.88 -4.08 -2.83
C GLU A 68 14.48 -4.26 -2.25
N VAL A 69 13.56 -4.80 -3.04
CA VAL A 69 12.15 -4.91 -2.65
C VAL A 69 11.61 -6.31 -2.91
N GLN A 70 10.61 -6.68 -2.11
CA GLN A 70 9.77 -7.84 -2.36
C GLN A 70 8.58 -7.42 -3.22
N ASN A 71 8.18 -8.31 -4.10
CA ASN A 71 6.96 -8.14 -4.90
C ASN A 71 6.32 -9.50 -5.13
N VAL A 72 5.08 -9.50 -5.62
CA VAL A 72 4.37 -10.73 -5.99
C VAL A 72 4.62 -11.04 -7.47
N SER A 73 4.87 -12.30 -7.78
CA SER A 73 4.93 -12.84 -9.13
C SER A 73 4.12 -14.11 -9.25
N PHE A 74 3.72 -14.48 -10.46
CA PHE A 74 3.15 -15.80 -10.72
C PHE A 74 4.25 -16.86 -10.71
N LYS A 75 4.00 -18.01 -10.07
CA LYS A 75 4.98 -19.12 -10.03
C LYS A 75 5.40 -19.60 -11.42
N ASN A 76 4.47 -19.63 -12.35
CA ASN A 76 4.68 -20.05 -13.73
C ASN A 76 4.69 -18.87 -14.70
N TYR A 77 5.30 -17.74 -14.30
CA TYR A 77 5.30 -16.50 -15.08
C TYR A 77 5.75 -16.70 -16.53
N LEU A 78 6.77 -17.53 -16.76
CA LEU A 78 7.31 -17.80 -18.10
C LEU A 78 6.38 -18.63 -19.01
N GLU A 79 5.40 -19.31 -18.43
CA GLU A 79 4.40 -20.09 -19.18
C GLU A 79 3.19 -19.25 -19.59
N LEU A 80 3.06 -18.04 -19.02
CA LEU A 80 1.95 -17.14 -19.33
C LEU A 80 2.22 -16.38 -20.62
N SER A 81 1.16 -16.12 -21.38
CA SER A 81 1.31 -15.34 -22.61
C SER A 81 1.78 -13.92 -22.30
N THR A 82 2.68 -13.42 -23.13
CA THR A 82 3.17 -12.03 -23.03
C THR A 82 2.01 -11.01 -23.11
N ASN A 83 0.96 -11.33 -23.90
CA ASN A 83 -0.21 -10.46 -24.00
C ASN A 83 -0.95 -10.33 -22.66
N PHE A 84 -1.01 -11.39 -21.86
CA PHE A 84 -1.60 -11.31 -20.51
C PHE A 84 -0.68 -10.59 -19.53
N THR A 85 0.60 -10.95 -19.47
CA THR A 85 1.51 -10.35 -18.48
C THR A 85 1.67 -8.85 -18.67
N ARG A 86 1.58 -8.34 -19.91
CA ARG A 86 1.59 -6.91 -20.21
C ARG A 86 0.32 -6.16 -19.76
N LYS A 87 -0.74 -6.88 -19.40
CA LYS A 87 -1.96 -6.26 -18.86
C LYS A 87 -1.83 -5.88 -17.39
N LEU A 88 -0.81 -6.39 -16.69
CA LEU A 88 -0.53 -6.05 -15.29
C LEU A 88 0.68 -5.10 -15.27
N GLN A 89 0.39 -3.81 -15.09
CA GLN A 89 1.39 -2.76 -15.10
C GLN A 89 1.56 -2.15 -13.70
N CYS A 90 2.67 -1.49 -13.50
CA CYS A 90 2.98 -0.74 -12.29
C CYS A 90 3.73 0.53 -12.70
N SER A 91 2.97 1.50 -13.21
CA SER A 91 3.53 2.75 -13.77
C SER A 91 3.72 3.84 -12.71
N GLN A 92 3.54 3.53 -11.43
CA GLN A 92 3.44 4.46 -10.31
C GLN A 92 2.12 5.26 -10.33
N THR A 93 1.81 5.95 -9.22
CA THR A 93 0.48 6.55 -9.04
C THR A 93 0.10 7.53 -10.13
N HIS A 94 0.95 8.52 -10.38
CA HIS A 94 0.68 9.56 -11.39
C HIS A 94 0.50 8.96 -12.79
N ASN A 95 1.47 8.18 -13.25
CA ASN A 95 1.41 7.59 -14.59
C ASN A 95 0.24 6.62 -14.75
N ALA A 96 -0.11 5.86 -13.71
CA ALA A 96 -1.28 4.98 -13.77
C ALA A 96 -2.59 5.77 -13.96
N ILE A 97 -2.73 6.91 -13.28
CA ILE A 97 -3.88 7.81 -13.46
C ILE A 97 -3.91 8.37 -14.87
N ILE A 98 -2.77 8.87 -15.38
CA ILE A 98 -2.67 9.36 -16.77
C ILE A 98 -2.98 8.23 -17.76
N ASN A 99 -2.45 7.03 -17.56
CA ASN A 99 -2.73 5.86 -18.40
C ASN A 99 -4.23 5.51 -18.46
N LEU A 100 -4.96 5.67 -17.34
CA LEU A 100 -6.41 5.47 -17.32
C LEU A 100 -7.15 6.57 -18.09
N ILE A 101 -6.76 7.83 -17.93
CA ILE A 101 -7.34 8.96 -18.67
C ILE A 101 -7.11 8.77 -20.17
N ASP A 102 -5.89 8.40 -20.57
CA ASP A 102 -5.48 8.20 -21.97
C ASP A 102 -5.92 6.85 -22.55
N ASN A 103 -6.75 6.09 -21.83
CA ASN A 103 -7.20 4.76 -22.26
C ASN A 103 -6.05 3.77 -22.56
N GLN A 104 -4.93 3.89 -21.85
CA GLN A 104 -3.83 2.91 -21.88
C GLN A 104 -4.02 1.82 -20.80
N ALA A 105 -4.77 2.13 -19.75
CA ALA A 105 -5.27 1.18 -18.74
C ALA A 105 -6.80 1.17 -18.76
N ASP A 106 -7.39 0.03 -18.38
CA ASP A 106 -8.86 -0.12 -18.28
C ASP A 106 -9.35 0.10 -16.85
N LEU A 107 -8.49 -0.23 -15.89
CA LEU A 107 -8.73 -0.10 -14.45
C LEU A 107 -7.38 0.15 -13.76
N ILE A 108 -7.39 0.97 -12.70
CA ILE A 108 -6.20 1.18 -11.88
C ILE A 108 -6.51 0.92 -10.39
N ILE A 109 -5.49 0.44 -9.66
CA ILE A 109 -5.53 0.39 -8.19
C ILE A 109 -4.41 1.28 -7.67
N VAL A 110 -4.77 2.37 -6.98
CA VAL A 110 -3.83 3.45 -6.63
C VAL A 110 -3.97 3.88 -5.17
N ALA A 111 -2.86 4.39 -4.62
CA ALA A 111 -2.74 4.75 -3.21
C ALA A 111 -3.44 6.07 -2.83
N ARG A 112 -3.99 6.82 -3.80
CA ARG A 112 -4.67 8.11 -3.59
C ARG A 112 -5.62 8.43 -4.74
N LYS A 113 -6.44 9.43 -4.57
CA LYS A 113 -7.21 10.03 -5.67
C LYS A 113 -6.35 10.86 -6.61
N MET A 114 -6.98 11.32 -7.69
CA MET A 114 -6.37 12.32 -8.58
C MET A 114 -5.96 13.57 -7.81
N SER A 115 -4.74 14.05 -8.07
CA SER A 115 -4.26 15.38 -7.68
C SER A 115 -4.96 16.49 -8.49
N ALA A 116 -4.68 17.74 -8.17
CA ALA A 116 -5.32 18.89 -8.83
C ALA A 116 -4.95 18.97 -10.32
N ASP A 117 -3.68 18.74 -10.65
CA ASP A 117 -3.18 18.75 -12.03
C ASP A 117 -3.73 17.57 -12.86
N GLU A 118 -3.85 16.40 -12.26
CA GLU A 118 -4.47 15.22 -12.89
C GLU A 118 -5.96 15.44 -13.18
N LYS A 119 -6.70 16.07 -12.25
CA LYS A 119 -8.10 16.48 -12.47
C LYS A 119 -8.20 17.48 -13.61
N GLN A 120 -7.33 18.48 -13.62
CA GLN A 120 -7.30 19.45 -14.71
C GLN A 120 -6.99 18.79 -16.05
N TYR A 121 -6.08 17.81 -16.06
CA TYR A 121 -5.80 17.03 -17.28
C TYR A 121 -7.01 16.22 -17.74
N ALA A 122 -7.69 15.53 -16.82
CA ALA A 122 -8.92 14.80 -17.11
C ALA A 122 -10.02 15.71 -17.67
N ASP A 123 -10.22 16.88 -17.07
CA ASP A 123 -11.18 17.89 -17.53
C ASP A 123 -10.86 18.39 -18.96
N ASN A 124 -9.57 18.67 -19.24
CA ASN A 124 -9.11 19.13 -20.54
C ASN A 124 -9.29 18.07 -21.65
N THR A 125 -9.25 16.79 -21.28
CA THR A 125 -9.48 15.66 -22.21
C THR A 125 -10.93 15.21 -22.26
N GLY A 126 -11.81 15.81 -21.44
CA GLY A 126 -13.22 15.44 -21.35
C GLY A 126 -13.47 14.08 -20.71
N VAL A 127 -12.52 13.59 -19.89
CA VAL A 127 -12.61 12.30 -19.21
C VAL A 127 -12.98 12.49 -17.74
N SER A 128 -13.89 11.66 -17.25
CA SER A 128 -14.23 11.59 -15.83
C SER A 128 -13.92 10.21 -15.29
N LEU A 129 -13.37 10.14 -14.07
CA LEU A 129 -13.06 8.89 -13.41
C LEU A 129 -14.05 8.62 -12.27
N ILE A 130 -14.36 7.34 -12.04
CA ILE A 130 -15.03 6.85 -10.85
C ILE A 130 -13.94 6.30 -9.93
N GLU A 131 -13.72 6.96 -8.81
CA GLU A 131 -12.70 6.61 -7.80
C GLU A 131 -13.38 6.04 -6.56
N THR A 132 -13.24 4.75 -6.31
CA THR A 132 -13.91 4.05 -5.20
C THR A 132 -12.88 3.52 -4.19
N PRO A 133 -12.98 3.86 -2.91
CA PRO A 133 -12.09 3.31 -1.90
C PRO A 133 -12.39 1.81 -1.68
N ILE A 134 -11.34 0.99 -1.69
CA ILE A 134 -11.43 -0.47 -1.52
C ILE A 134 -10.61 -1.00 -0.35
N ALA A 135 -9.59 -0.24 0.08
CA ALA A 135 -8.73 -0.63 1.19
C ALA A 135 -8.24 0.60 1.94
N LEU A 136 -7.68 0.37 3.13
CA LEU A 136 -6.96 1.35 3.93
C LEU A 136 -5.47 1.04 3.91
N ASP A 137 -4.67 2.08 3.86
CA ASP A 137 -3.24 2.14 4.10
C ASP A 137 -2.96 3.27 5.11
N ALA A 138 -1.71 3.56 5.37
CA ALA A 138 -1.31 4.71 6.19
C ALA A 138 -0.01 5.32 5.66
N LEU A 139 0.27 6.55 6.06
CA LEU A 139 1.57 7.17 5.86
C LEU A 139 2.34 7.08 7.17
N ASP A 140 3.37 6.24 7.18
CA ASP A 140 4.28 6.05 8.30
C ASP A 140 5.40 7.07 8.26
N PHE A 141 5.81 7.59 9.42
CA PHE A 141 7.06 8.32 9.59
C PHE A 141 8.11 7.41 10.17
N ILE A 142 9.29 7.44 9.58
CA ILE A 142 10.41 6.56 9.93
C ILE A 142 11.68 7.36 10.21
N LEU A 143 12.45 6.87 11.18
CA LEU A 143 13.73 7.40 11.63
C LEU A 143 14.77 6.29 11.65
N ASP A 144 16.05 6.67 11.75
CA ASP A 144 17.08 5.74 12.20
C ASP A 144 16.76 5.21 13.61
N SER A 145 17.03 3.93 13.85
CA SER A 145 16.73 3.27 15.13
C SER A 145 17.47 3.88 16.32
N GLN A 146 18.60 4.55 16.11
CA GLN A 146 19.39 5.21 17.13
C GLN A 146 18.83 6.58 17.53
N ASN A 147 17.95 7.18 16.72
CA ASN A 147 17.29 8.43 17.10
C ASN A 147 16.49 8.23 18.40
N SER A 148 16.58 9.14 19.37
CA SER A 148 15.93 8.99 20.68
C SER A 148 14.43 9.21 20.67
N ILE A 149 13.88 9.85 19.62
CA ILE A 149 12.46 10.16 19.50
C ILE A 149 11.65 8.92 19.13
N ASN A 150 10.58 8.64 19.89
CA ASN A 150 9.70 7.50 19.67
C ASN A 150 8.26 7.91 19.28
N SER A 151 7.90 9.16 19.54
CA SER A 151 6.57 9.68 19.19
C SER A 151 6.65 11.18 18.96
N LEU A 152 5.89 11.65 17.96
CA LEU A 152 5.64 13.07 17.70
C LEU A 152 4.14 13.32 17.63
N SER A 153 3.73 14.56 17.90
CA SER A 153 2.36 14.99 17.63
C SER A 153 2.18 15.30 16.13
N VAL A 154 0.94 15.33 15.66
CA VAL A 154 0.63 15.78 14.29
C VAL A 154 1.19 17.18 14.06
N GLU A 155 1.02 18.08 15.02
CA GLU A 155 1.52 19.46 14.94
C GLU A 155 3.06 19.49 14.87
N GLN A 156 3.77 18.64 15.62
CA GLN A 156 5.24 18.57 15.54
C GLN A 156 5.71 18.09 14.16
N ILE A 157 5.06 17.06 13.61
CA ILE A 157 5.36 16.61 12.23
C ILE A 157 5.16 17.76 11.23
N GLN A 158 4.01 18.43 11.29
CA GLN A 158 3.73 19.56 10.41
C GLN A 158 4.78 20.67 10.56
N ASN A 159 5.13 21.05 11.78
CA ASN A 159 6.12 22.10 12.04
C ASN A 159 7.54 21.72 11.59
N ILE A 160 7.91 20.44 11.65
CA ILE A 160 9.20 19.96 11.08
C ILE A 160 9.20 20.19 9.56
N TYR A 161 8.14 19.75 8.87
CA TYR A 161 8.05 19.90 7.41
C TYR A 161 7.73 21.32 6.94
N LEU A 162 7.33 22.22 7.84
CA LEU A 162 7.23 23.66 7.59
C LEU A 162 8.53 24.42 7.91
N GLY A 163 9.55 23.74 8.47
CA GLY A 163 10.81 24.37 8.86
C GLY A 163 10.71 25.21 10.14
N ASN A 164 9.62 25.10 10.90
CA ASN A 164 9.44 25.79 12.18
C ASN A 164 10.13 25.05 13.34
N ILE A 165 10.35 23.75 13.24
CA ILE A 165 11.14 22.90 14.13
C ILE A 165 12.26 22.33 13.29
N THR A 166 13.50 22.72 13.62
CA THR A 166 14.70 22.37 12.84
C THR A 166 15.71 21.56 13.62
N ASN A 167 15.51 21.38 14.93
CA ASN A 167 16.43 20.65 15.79
C ASN A 167 15.67 19.63 16.65
N TRP A 168 16.21 18.41 16.75
CA TRP A 168 15.59 17.34 17.54
C TRP A 168 15.43 17.71 19.03
N SER A 169 16.29 18.58 19.58
CA SER A 169 16.15 19.05 20.97
C SER A 169 14.86 19.82 21.24
N GLU A 170 14.26 20.42 20.23
CA GLU A 170 12.97 21.15 20.35
C GLU A 170 11.79 20.20 20.60
N VAL A 171 11.98 18.93 20.29
CA VAL A 171 10.97 17.88 20.51
C VAL A 171 11.41 16.80 21.54
N GLY A 172 12.47 17.11 22.31
CA GLY A 172 12.97 16.26 23.39
C GLY A 172 14.04 15.24 22.98
N GLY A 173 14.62 15.39 21.80
CA GLY A 173 15.71 14.58 21.28
C GLY A 173 17.10 15.16 21.56
N THR A 174 18.09 14.70 20.81
CA THR A 174 19.47 15.17 20.85
C THR A 174 19.59 16.57 20.23
N ASN A 175 20.68 17.29 20.53
CA ASN A 175 20.94 18.58 19.90
C ASN A 175 21.57 18.36 18.51
N GLU A 176 20.75 17.95 17.55
CA GLU A 176 21.12 17.70 16.16
C GLU A 176 20.07 18.29 15.24
N GLU A 177 20.51 18.82 14.09
CA GLU A 177 19.62 19.35 13.06
C GLU A 177 18.72 18.24 12.49
N ILE A 178 17.47 18.56 12.20
CA ILE A 178 16.53 17.63 11.55
C ILE A 178 16.67 17.76 10.03
N ILE A 179 16.82 16.63 9.33
CA ILE A 179 16.79 16.58 7.88
C ILE A 179 15.43 15.99 7.43
N PRO A 180 14.46 16.83 7.02
CA PRO A 180 13.13 16.37 6.62
C PRO A 180 13.12 15.99 5.14
N PHE A 181 13.38 14.73 4.82
CA PHE A 181 13.34 14.25 3.45
C PHE A 181 11.92 14.26 2.89
N ILE A 182 11.80 14.68 1.63
CA ILE A 182 10.55 14.74 0.86
C ILE A 182 10.63 13.83 -0.35
N ARG A 183 9.49 13.65 -1.02
CA ARG A 183 9.42 12.89 -2.27
C ARG A 183 9.20 13.85 -3.44
N ASN A 184 9.57 13.37 -4.63
CA ASN A 184 9.31 14.13 -5.86
C ASN A 184 7.82 14.42 -6.03
N ALA A 185 7.51 15.55 -6.65
CA ALA A 185 6.15 15.94 -6.99
C ALA A 185 5.40 14.83 -7.74
N ASN A 186 4.09 14.74 -7.54
CA ASN A 186 3.20 13.74 -8.11
C ASN A 186 3.48 12.28 -7.68
N SER A 187 4.47 12.02 -6.82
CA SER A 187 4.58 10.68 -6.21
C SER A 187 3.38 10.42 -5.29
N GLY A 188 2.92 9.16 -5.26
CA GLY A 188 1.77 8.81 -4.41
C GLY A 188 1.97 9.19 -2.94
N SER A 189 3.17 8.97 -2.38
CA SER A 189 3.46 9.29 -0.99
C SER A 189 3.63 10.79 -0.74
N GLN A 190 4.12 11.58 -1.73
CA GLN A 190 4.18 13.05 -1.57
C GLN A 190 2.78 13.64 -1.53
N GLU A 191 1.89 13.20 -2.43
CA GLU A 191 0.51 13.67 -2.42
C GLU A 191 -0.25 13.25 -1.16
N MET A 192 0.01 12.03 -0.63
CA MET A 192 -0.52 11.63 0.68
C MET A 192 0.00 12.57 1.78
N MET A 193 1.30 12.93 1.76
CA MET A 193 1.88 13.90 2.70
C MET A 193 1.16 15.23 2.62
N ASN A 194 0.97 15.76 1.42
CA ASN A 194 0.32 17.05 1.18
C ASN A 194 -1.15 17.05 1.65
N GLU A 195 -1.89 15.98 1.35
CA GLU A 195 -3.34 15.90 1.58
C GLU A 195 -3.66 15.57 3.05
N ILE A 196 -3.09 14.46 3.59
CA ILE A 196 -3.51 13.93 4.90
C ILE A 196 -2.65 14.42 6.07
N VAL A 197 -1.40 14.81 5.84
CA VAL A 197 -0.52 15.32 6.90
C VAL A 197 -0.54 16.83 6.92
N MET A 198 -0.25 17.47 5.79
CA MET A 198 -0.19 18.94 5.69
C MET A 198 -1.56 19.59 5.51
N ASN A 199 -2.61 18.79 5.30
CA ASN A 199 -4.01 19.25 5.19
C ASN A 199 -4.19 20.39 4.17
N GLY A 200 -3.49 20.29 3.03
CA GLY A 200 -3.48 21.30 1.98
C GLY A 200 -2.65 22.56 2.28
N THR A 201 -2.02 22.64 3.45
CA THR A 201 -1.01 23.65 3.70
C THR A 201 0.23 23.27 2.90
N GLY A 202 0.62 24.09 1.93
CA GLY A 202 1.84 23.85 1.15
C GLY A 202 3.06 23.73 2.02
N MET A 203 4.02 22.89 1.62
CA MET A 203 5.37 22.97 2.19
C MET A 203 5.99 24.30 1.76
N PRO A 204 6.94 24.86 2.56
CA PRO A 204 7.63 26.07 2.19
C PRO A 204 8.30 25.91 0.83
N ASP A 205 8.42 27.00 0.09
CA ASP A 205 9.34 27.07 -1.03
C ASP A 205 10.78 27.00 -0.47
N TRP A 206 11.27 25.79 -0.27
CA TRP A 206 12.67 25.57 0.05
C TRP A 206 13.54 26.18 -1.06
N ASP A 207 14.70 26.73 -0.71
CA ASP A 207 15.71 27.03 -1.71
C ASP A 207 15.85 25.83 -2.66
N VAL A 208 15.86 26.06 -3.97
CA VAL A 208 15.82 25.00 -4.98
C VAL A 208 16.92 23.97 -4.78
N SER A 209 18.14 24.43 -4.40
CA SER A 209 19.27 23.56 -4.13
C SER A 209 19.04 22.66 -2.90
N TYR A 210 18.48 23.23 -1.83
CA TYR A 210 18.15 22.49 -0.63
C TYR A 210 16.98 21.52 -0.86
N ALA A 211 15.96 21.95 -1.61
CA ALA A 211 14.85 21.07 -2.00
C ALA A 211 15.33 19.88 -2.84
N ASP A 212 16.29 20.09 -3.75
CA ASP A 212 16.87 19.01 -4.56
C ASP A 212 17.62 17.98 -3.70
N GLU A 213 18.35 18.42 -2.68
CA GLU A 213 19.05 17.54 -1.73
C GLU A 213 18.07 16.71 -0.88
N LEU A 214 16.93 17.30 -0.50
CA LEU A 214 15.91 16.62 0.30
C LEU A 214 15.00 15.70 -0.51
N THR A 215 14.95 15.86 -1.84
CA THR A 215 13.98 15.15 -2.69
C THR A 215 14.44 13.74 -3.05
N LEU A 216 13.68 12.75 -2.63
CA LEU A 216 13.93 11.35 -2.92
C LEU A 216 13.04 10.85 -4.06
N TRP A 217 13.67 10.40 -5.16
CA TRP A 217 13.00 10.01 -6.41
C TRP A 217 12.48 8.58 -6.44
N SER A 218 12.75 7.77 -5.42
CA SER A 218 12.21 6.43 -5.30
C SER A 218 11.87 6.08 -3.86
N MET A 219 10.93 5.17 -3.65
CA MET A 219 10.50 4.77 -2.31
C MET A 219 11.61 4.08 -1.50
N ILE A 220 12.48 3.34 -2.17
CA ILE A 220 13.59 2.64 -1.50
C ILE A 220 14.71 3.61 -1.05
N LYS A 221 14.90 4.74 -1.73
CA LYS A 221 15.88 5.75 -1.32
C LYS A 221 15.61 6.30 0.08
N VAL A 222 14.35 6.36 0.50
CA VAL A 222 13.96 6.74 1.86
C VAL A 222 14.74 5.95 2.92
N TYR A 223 14.92 4.66 2.71
CA TYR A 223 15.64 3.76 3.61
C TYR A 223 17.16 3.92 3.51
N ASN A 224 17.65 4.20 2.33
CA ASN A 224 19.09 4.41 2.09
C ASN A 224 19.57 5.72 2.71
N GLU A 225 18.77 6.79 2.60
CA GLU A 225 19.14 8.10 3.16
C GLU A 225 19.15 8.08 4.69
N LEU A 226 18.20 7.40 5.35
CA LEU A 226 18.20 7.27 6.81
C LEU A 226 19.45 6.54 7.37
N ARG A 227 20.11 5.70 6.57
CA ARG A 227 21.36 5.05 6.97
C ARG A 227 22.54 6.03 6.99
N SER A 228 22.53 6.97 6.07
CA SER A 228 23.58 7.99 5.91
C SER A 228 23.33 9.21 6.80
N HIS A 229 22.08 9.43 7.18
CA HIS A 229 21.61 10.59 7.93
C HIS A 229 20.76 10.15 9.13
N THR A 230 21.43 9.78 10.23
CA THR A 230 20.76 9.29 11.45
C THR A 230 19.84 10.33 12.11
N ASN A 231 20.02 11.61 11.77
CA ASN A 231 19.19 12.75 12.16
C ASN A 231 18.04 13.04 11.16
N GLY A 232 17.90 12.23 10.11
CA GLY A 232 16.84 12.37 9.11
C GLY A 232 15.48 11.89 9.58
N ILE A 233 14.44 12.47 8.99
CA ILE A 233 13.05 11.97 9.07
C ILE A 233 12.51 11.76 7.66
N CYS A 234 11.89 10.60 7.44
CA CYS A 234 11.27 10.23 6.16
C CYS A 234 9.84 9.76 6.38
N PHE A 235 9.09 9.68 5.29
CA PHE A 235 7.76 9.06 5.29
C PHE A 235 7.61 8.02 4.17
N THR A 236 6.76 7.03 4.40
CA THR A 236 6.55 5.90 3.49
C THR A 236 5.15 5.32 3.66
N PRO A 237 4.49 4.79 2.64
CA PRO A 237 3.27 4.02 2.82
C PRO A 237 3.52 2.82 3.74
N HIS A 238 2.59 2.59 4.67
CA HIS A 238 2.67 1.50 5.64
C HIS A 238 2.80 0.13 4.95
N TYR A 239 1.95 -0.12 3.94
CA TYR A 239 2.01 -1.36 3.17
C TYR A 239 3.39 -1.59 2.54
N TYR A 240 3.98 -0.56 1.95
CA TYR A 240 5.31 -0.69 1.33
C TYR A 240 6.37 -1.09 2.35
N LYS A 241 6.36 -0.45 3.51
CA LYS A 241 7.29 -0.75 4.61
C LYS A 241 7.12 -2.16 5.14
N GLU A 242 5.88 -2.59 5.39
CA GLU A 242 5.61 -3.87 6.04
C GLU A 242 5.82 -5.07 5.11
N TYR A 243 5.41 -4.94 3.84
CA TYR A 243 5.33 -6.08 2.93
C TYR A 243 6.33 -6.05 1.77
N MET A 244 6.86 -4.87 1.40
CA MET A 244 7.69 -4.77 0.19
C MET A 244 9.16 -4.51 0.49
N VAL A 245 9.52 -3.92 1.62
CA VAL A 245 10.94 -3.76 2.00
C VAL A 245 11.46 -5.07 2.56
N ALA A 246 12.51 -5.63 1.93
CA ALA A 246 13.12 -6.88 2.36
C ALA A 246 13.88 -6.69 3.68
N ASP A 247 13.66 -7.59 4.64
CA ASP A 247 14.19 -7.48 6.01
C ASP A 247 15.73 -7.47 6.08
N ASP A 248 16.40 -8.24 5.21
CA ASP A 248 17.83 -8.54 5.34
C ASP A 248 18.75 -7.65 4.51
N MET A 249 18.25 -7.00 3.46
CA MET A 249 19.12 -6.35 2.48
C MET A 249 19.40 -4.87 2.75
N TYR A 250 18.49 -4.15 3.43
CA TYR A 250 18.60 -2.68 3.56
C TYR A 250 18.44 -2.15 4.99
N GLY A 251 18.60 -3.03 5.98
CA GLY A 251 18.63 -2.58 7.37
C GLY A 251 17.29 -2.06 7.86
N LYS A 252 16.17 -2.72 7.49
CA LYS A 252 14.88 -2.50 8.15
C LYS A 252 15.03 -2.54 9.67
N ASN A 253 15.98 -3.34 10.17
CA ASN A 253 16.37 -3.40 11.57
C ASN A 253 17.05 -2.11 12.10
N ASN A 254 17.56 -1.24 11.22
CA ASN A 254 18.17 0.03 11.58
C ASN A 254 17.18 1.21 11.49
N ILE A 255 15.92 0.91 11.20
CA ILE A 255 14.88 1.92 11.03
C ILE A 255 13.77 1.63 12.04
N LYS A 256 13.26 2.67 12.65
CA LYS A 256 12.07 2.60 13.50
C LYS A 256 10.94 3.45 12.96
N THR A 257 9.73 3.00 13.22
CA THR A 257 8.51 3.75 12.93
C THR A 257 8.18 4.66 14.11
N LEU A 258 7.82 5.90 13.83
CA LEU A 258 7.32 6.83 14.82
C LEU A 258 5.85 6.55 15.15
N ALA A 259 5.53 6.58 16.44
CA ALA A 259 4.15 6.76 16.87
C ALA A 259 3.72 8.22 16.63
N ILE A 260 2.51 8.42 16.13
CA ILE A 260 1.92 9.76 16.00
C ILE A 260 0.84 9.91 17.05
N ASN A 261 0.92 10.97 17.86
CA ASN A 261 0.06 11.15 19.05
C ASN A 261 0.10 9.92 19.98
N LYS A 262 1.26 9.24 20.09
CA LYS A 262 1.48 7.99 20.83
C LYS A 262 0.75 6.77 20.26
N ILE A 263 0.26 6.83 19.04
CA ILE A 263 -0.41 5.73 18.34
C ILE A 263 0.53 5.21 17.25
N MET A 264 0.86 3.92 17.30
CA MET A 264 1.64 3.25 16.25
C MET A 264 0.76 2.95 15.05
N PRO A 265 1.28 3.08 13.81
CA PRO A 265 0.61 2.56 12.64
C PRO A 265 0.70 1.03 12.64
N ASP A 266 -0.40 0.38 12.94
CA ASP A 266 -0.57 -1.06 12.84
C ASP A 266 -1.93 -1.39 12.21
N LYS A 267 -2.14 -2.67 11.89
CA LYS A 267 -3.37 -3.12 11.25
C LYS A 267 -4.64 -2.72 12.02
N ASN A 268 -4.59 -2.71 13.36
CA ASN A 268 -5.76 -2.36 14.19
C ASN A 268 -6.00 -0.85 14.20
N SER A 269 -4.95 -0.06 14.42
CA SER A 269 -5.03 1.40 14.47
C SER A 269 -5.39 2.00 13.10
N ILE A 270 -5.00 1.34 12.01
CA ILE A 270 -5.41 1.69 10.65
C ILE A 270 -6.88 1.30 10.42
N ALA A 271 -7.28 0.07 10.78
CA ALA A 271 -8.64 -0.41 10.59
C ALA A 271 -9.69 0.40 11.35
N ASN A 272 -9.40 0.77 12.60
CA ASN A 272 -10.29 1.58 13.42
C ASN A 272 -10.07 3.09 13.27
N LYS A 273 -9.14 3.50 12.40
CA LYS A 273 -8.79 4.90 12.08
C LYS A 273 -8.36 5.72 13.29
N THR A 274 -7.75 5.08 14.29
CA THR A 274 -7.16 5.80 15.44
C THR A 274 -5.79 6.37 15.12
N TYR A 275 -5.04 5.75 14.19
CA TYR A 275 -3.82 6.36 13.65
C TYR A 275 -4.19 7.60 12.81
N PRO A 276 -3.56 8.77 13.01
CA PRO A 276 -4.01 10.01 12.37
C PRO A 276 -3.88 10.04 10.84
N PHE A 277 -2.88 9.37 10.30
CA PHE A 277 -2.53 9.46 8.88
C PHE A 277 -2.95 8.21 8.08
N VAL A 278 -4.22 7.80 8.26
CA VAL A 278 -4.83 6.73 7.49
C VAL A 278 -5.22 7.25 6.11
N ALA A 279 -4.85 6.52 5.08
CA ALA A 279 -5.17 6.79 3.68
C ALA A 279 -6.08 5.71 3.10
N ASN A 280 -6.78 6.05 2.02
CA ASN A 280 -7.52 5.05 1.25
C ASN A 280 -6.70 4.60 0.04
N VAL A 281 -6.85 3.32 -0.30
CA VAL A 281 -6.48 2.76 -1.60
C VAL A 281 -7.73 2.72 -2.47
N TYR A 282 -7.61 3.18 -3.70
CA TYR A 282 -8.74 3.34 -4.62
C TYR A 282 -8.63 2.38 -5.79
N VAL A 283 -9.78 1.84 -6.21
CA VAL A 283 -9.95 1.32 -7.55
C VAL A 283 -10.61 2.40 -8.39
N SER A 284 -10.05 2.68 -9.59
CA SER A 284 -10.60 3.69 -10.47
C SER A 284 -10.81 3.14 -11.88
N ILE A 285 -11.88 3.59 -12.50
CA ILE A 285 -12.27 3.31 -13.88
C ILE A 285 -12.77 4.59 -14.54
N ARG A 286 -12.80 4.64 -15.86
CA ARG A 286 -13.47 5.73 -16.59
C ARG A 286 -14.99 5.66 -16.39
N SER A 287 -15.64 6.80 -16.29
CA SER A 287 -17.09 6.89 -16.06
C SER A 287 -17.92 6.43 -17.27
N ASP A 288 -17.33 6.47 -18.47
CA ASP A 288 -17.95 6.06 -19.75
C ASP A 288 -17.83 4.56 -20.04
N ILE A 289 -17.35 3.75 -19.06
CA ILE A 289 -17.15 2.30 -19.22
C ILE A 289 -18.46 1.56 -19.47
N ASP A 290 -18.46 0.60 -20.41
CA ASP A 290 -19.58 -0.34 -20.57
C ASP A 290 -19.74 -1.19 -19.31
N GLN A 291 -20.92 -1.14 -18.69
CA GLN A 291 -21.23 -1.88 -17.47
C GLN A 291 -21.32 -3.41 -17.68
N ASN A 292 -21.37 -3.89 -18.92
CA ASN A 292 -21.27 -5.31 -19.25
C ASN A 292 -19.84 -5.79 -19.43
N SER A 293 -18.88 -4.87 -19.53
CA SER A 293 -17.46 -5.16 -19.74
C SER A 293 -16.85 -5.97 -18.58
N MET A 294 -15.77 -6.69 -18.87
CA MET A 294 -15.01 -7.40 -17.84
C MET A 294 -14.35 -6.43 -16.86
N THR A 295 -13.97 -5.25 -17.32
CA THR A 295 -13.45 -4.17 -16.49
C THR A 295 -14.44 -3.73 -15.42
N TYR A 296 -15.70 -3.46 -15.81
CA TYR A 296 -16.73 -3.09 -14.84
C TYR A 296 -17.05 -4.22 -13.87
N LYS A 297 -17.05 -5.47 -14.34
CA LYS A 297 -17.21 -6.65 -13.47
C LYS A 297 -16.09 -6.77 -12.45
N LEU A 298 -14.83 -6.55 -12.85
CA LEU A 298 -13.68 -6.54 -11.95
C LEU A 298 -13.78 -5.40 -10.92
N TYR A 299 -14.14 -4.19 -11.38
CA TYR A 299 -14.38 -3.04 -10.51
C TYR A 299 -15.45 -3.33 -9.44
N LYS A 300 -16.56 -3.95 -9.81
CA LYS A 300 -17.62 -4.36 -8.87
C LYS A 300 -17.19 -5.49 -7.95
N TRP A 301 -16.43 -6.46 -8.48
CA TRP A 301 -15.95 -7.60 -7.71
C TRP A 301 -14.98 -7.16 -6.59
N LEU A 302 -14.10 -6.21 -6.83
CA LEU A 302 -13.19 -5.67 -5.81
C LEU A 302 -13.95 -5.05 -4.62
N GLN A 303 -15.18 -4.61 -4.81
CA GLN A 303 -16.05 -4.06 -3.76
C GLN A 303 -16.89 -5.14 -3.06
N SER A 304 -16.94 -6.36 -3.60
CA SER A 304 -17.69 -7.49 -3.05
C SER A 304 -17.00 -8.09 -1.83
N LYS A 305 -17.71 -8.97 -1.10
CA LYS A 305 -17.10 -9.74 -0.02
C LYS A 305 -15.88 -10.53 -0.49
N ALA A 306 -15.97 -11.23 -1.62
CA ALA A 306 -14.85 -12.01 -2.16
C ALA A 306 -13.64 -11.12 -2.51
N GLY A 307 -13.86 -9.94 -3.09
CA GLY A 307 -12.82 -8.96 -3.34
C GLY A 307 -12.18 -8.46 -2.06
N LYS A 308 -12.98 -8.13 -1.04
CA LYS A 308 -12.49 -7.71 0.29
C LYS A 308 -11.66 -8.82 0.97
N ASP A 309 -12.06 -10.08 0.87
CA ASP A 309 -11.31 -11.21 1.41
C ASP A 309 -9.92 -11.32 0.74
N VAL A 310 -9.83 -11.10 -0.57
CA VAL A 310 -8.55 -11.09 -1.31
C VAL A 310 -7.70 -9.84 -0.96
N ILE A 311 -8.32 -8.69 -0.79
CA ILE A 311 -7.63 -7.48 -0.30
C ILE A 311 -7.03 -7.74 1.10
N ALA A 312 -7.78 -8.37 2.01
CA ALA A 312 -7.27 -8.75 3.33
C ALA A 312 -6.11 -9.75 3.25
N GLU A 313 -6.19 -10.74 2.34
CA GLU A 313 -5.13 -11.72 2.10
C GLU A 313 -3.85 -11.06 1.55
N SER A 314 -3.97 -10.01 0.75
CA SER A 314 -2.81 -9.27 0.25
C SER A 314 -2.04 -8.50 1.33
N GLY A 315 -2.63 -8.30 2.52
CA GLY A 315 -2.06 -7.55 3.63
C GLY A 315 -2.73 -6.20 3.89
N TYR A 316 -3.45 -5.66 2.94
CA TYR A 316 -4.23 -4.43 3.13
C TYR A 316 -5.40 -4.63 4.10
N VAL A 317 -5.87 -3.55 4.69
CA VAL A 317 -7.12 -3.52 5.46
C VAL A 317 -8.26 -3.21 4.50
N PRO A 318 -9.25 -4.11 4.29
CA PRO A 318 -10.40 -3.82 3.43
C PRO A 318 -11.24 -2.65 3.98
N ASN A 319 -11.78 -1.82 3.10
CA ASN A 319 -12.64 -0.70 3.47
C ASN A 319 -14.13 -1.12 3.55
#